data_c68b1d0cda6f7f5f60b4db3d05bfeeef
#
_entry.id   c68b1d0cda6f7f5f60b4db3d05bfeeef
#
_cell.length_a   1.000
_cell.length_b   1.000
_cell.length_c   1.000
_cell.angle_alpha   90.00
_cell.angle_beta   90.00
_cell.angle_gamma   90.00
#
_symmetry.space_group_name_H-M   'P 1'
#
loop_
_entity.id
_entity.type
_entity.pdbx_description
1 polymer ?
#
loop_
_entity_poly.entity_id
_entity_poly.type
_entity_poly.pdbx_seq_one_letter_code
_entity_poly.pdbx_strand_id
1 'polypeptide(L)'
;MAIDFYLRHHSDNTAEKELLAKSGFQELLEPYFKNAVQEFEEWMHRNYETNTFHQEQLIHKTCSGIYVRSKSEAMILMLLEQRHIPYRYESKLHLGNRDIYPDFTLIHPKTGKMLYWEHFGMMDDAKYYRDACAKLEFYLSNQIYPLDQLIVTFETKENPLTTEKIEKTIQLYFG
;
A
#
# COMPACT_ATOMS: atom_id res chain seq x y z
N MET A 1 0.31 26.82 -12.82
CA MET A 1 -0.45 26.72 -14.09
C MET A 1 0.34 26.05 -15.24
N ALA A 2 1.53 26.49 -15.65
CA ALA A 2 2.27 25.83 -16.75
C ALA A 2 2.85 24.46 -16.34
N ILE A 3 3.34 24.32 -15.12
CA ILE A 3 3.90 23.08 -14.58
C ILE A 3 2.80 22.03 -14.38
N ASP A 4 1.63 22.41 -13.84
CA ASP A 4 0.49 21.49 -13.68
C ASP A 4 -0.08 21.00 -15.02
N PHE A 5 -0.06 21.85 -16.05
CA PHE A 5 -0.49 21.46 -17.38
C PHE A 5 0.51 20.47 -17.99
N TYR A 6 1.81 20.71 -17.83
CA TYR A 6 2.86 19.84 -18.33
C TYR A 6 2.85 18.46 -17.67
N LEU A 7 2.72 18.39 -16.34
CA LEU A 7 2.67 17.15 -15.56
C LEU A 7 1.43 16.30 -15.87
N ARG A 8 0.30 16.92 -16.24
CA ARG A 8 -0.93 16.19 -16.61
C ARG A 8 -0.90 15.57 -18.01
N HIS A 9 -0.01 16.04 -18.89
CA HIS A 9 0.02 15.63 -20.30
C HIS A 9 1.26 14.82 -20.68
N HIS A 10 2.22 14.67 -19.78
CA HIS A 10 3.42 13.87 -20.00
C HIS A 10 3.47 12.75 -18.98
N SER A 11 2.90 11.60 -19.33
CA SER A 11 2.88 10.39 -18.51
C SER A 11 4.22 9.66 -18.41
N ASP A 12 5.26 10.15 -19.10
CA ASP A 12 6.61 9.59 -19.02
C ASP A 12 7.51 10.44 -18.13
N ASN A 13 8.13 9.82 -17.14
CA ASN A 13 9.17 10.38 -16.25
C ASN A 13 10.39 10.98 -16.98
N THR A 14 10.36 11.13 -18.30
CA THR A 14 11.43 11.68 -19.13
C THR A 14 11.64 13.16 -18.85
N ALA A 15 10.59 13.93 -18.66
CA ALA A 15 10.70 15.36 -18.40
C ALA A 15 11.20 15.69 -16.98
N GLU A 16 10.80 14.89 -15.99
CA GLU A 16 11.36 14.98 -14.63
C GLU A 16 12.83 14.59 -14.64
N LYS A 17 13.20 13.54 -15.36
CA LYS A 17 14.60 13.12 -15.54
C LYS A 17 15.43 14.14 -16.29
N GLU A 18 14.89 14.79 -17.32
CA GLU A 18 15.58 15.87 -18.06
C GLU A 18 15.72 17.15 -17.22
N LEU A 19 14.72 17.49 -16.38
CA LEU A 19 14.81 18.61 -15.44
C LEU A 19 15.83 18.31 -14.34
N LEU A 20 15.81 17.11 -13.77
CA LEU A 20 16.76 16.64 -12.77
C LEU A 20 18.18 16.48 -13.32
N ALA A 21 18.33 16.24 -14.62
CA ALA A 21 19.64 16.17 -15.28
C ALA A 21 20.31 17.56 -15.50
N LYS A 22 19.56 18.65 -15.34
CA LYS A 22 20.13 20.02 -15.39
C LYS A 22 20.72 20.37 -14.03
N SER A 23 22.05 20.53 -13.95
CA SER A 23 22.82 20.70 -12.72
C SER A 23 22.28 21.77 -11.73
N GLY A 24 21.71 22.87 -12.23
CA GLY A 24 21.14 23.90 -11.38
C GLY A 24 19.80 23.56 -10.71
N PHE A 25 19.05 22.59 -11.25
CA PHE A 25 17.80 22.10 -10.64
C PHE A 25 18.03 20.93 -9.68
N GLN A 26 19.08 20.14 -9.90
CA GLN A 26 19.45 19.06 -8.97
C GLN A 26 19.77 19.62 -7.57
N GLU A 27 20.58 20.66 -7.47
CA GLU A 27 20.94 21.26 -6.18
C GLU A 27 19.74 21.86 -5.42
N LEU A 28 18.73 22.35 -6.16
CA LEU A 28 17.52 22.93 -5.57
C LEU A 28 16.47 21.87 -5.16
N LEU A 29 16.37 20.78 -5.90
CA LEU A 29 15.33 19.76 -5.71
C LEU A 29 15.82 18.55 -4.92
N GLU A 30 17.11 18.25 -4.97
CA GLU A 30 17.72 17.13 -4.25
C GLU A 30 17.41 17.10 -2.74
N PRO A 31 17.43 18.25 -2.00
CA PRO A 31 17.04 18.26 -0.60
C PRO A 31 15.58 17.85 -0.36
N TYR A 32 14.67 18.21 -1.27
CA TYR A 32 13.24 17.88 -1.15
C TYR A 32 12.96 16.41 -1.45
N PHE A 33 13.61 15.85 -2.46
CA PHE A 33 13.43 14.43 -2.80
C PHE A 33 14.15 13.50 -1.81
N LYS A 34 15.36 13.85 -1.37
CA LYS A 34 16.05 13.09 -0.31
C LYS A 34 15.28 13.10 1.00
N ASN A 35 14.69 14.24 1.38
CA ASN A 35 13.89 14.33 2.58
C ASN A 35 12.63 13.44 2.50
N ALA A 36 11.90 13.43 1.38
CA ALA A 36 10.70 12.63 1.24
C ALA A 36 11.00 11.13 1.28
N VAL A 37 12.03 10.65 0.57
CA VAL A 37 12.44 9.24 0.59
C VAL A 37 12.91 8.84 1.99
N GLN A 38 13.71 9.67 2.64
CA GLN A 38 14.19 9.42 3.98
C GLN A 38 13.04 9.42 5.00
N GLU A 39 12.08 10.35 4.89
CA GLU A 39 10.89 10.39 5.75
C GLU A 39 10.04 9.12 5.60
N PHE A 40 9.89 8.58 4.38
CA PHE A 40 9.16 7.34 4.13
C PHE A 40 9.89 6.12 4.72
N GLU A 41 11.22 6.06 4.56
CA GLU A 41 12.03 5.01 5.17
C GLU A 41 11.97 5.08 6.70
N GLU A 42 12.13 6.26 7.28
CA GLU A 42 11.98 6.48 8.72
C GLU A 42 10.58 6.09 9.20
N TRP A 43 9.54 6.43 8.43
CA TRP A 43 8.18 6.03 8.76
C TRP A 43 8.03 4.50 8.71
N MET A 44 8.52 3.80 7.70
CA MET A 44 8.46 2.34 7.62
C MET A 44 9.13 1.67 8.80
N HIS A 45 10.29 2.17 9.22
CA HIS A 45 11.12 1.55 10.27
C HIS A 45 10.85 2.06 11.69
N ARG A 46 10.09 3.16 11.85
CA ARG A 46 9.68 3.63 13.17
C ARG A 46 8.78 2.59 13.84
N ASN A 47 9.02 2.33 15.13
CA ASN A 47 8.18 1.43 15.90
C ASN A 47 6.70 1.81 15.82
N TYR A 48 5.85 0.83 15.55
CA TYR A 48 4.40 0.97 15.52
C TYR A 48 3.73 -0.24 16.17
N GLU A 49 2.52 -0.05 16.67
CA GLU A 49 1.72 -1.12 17.21
C GLU A 49 1.22 -2.03 16.07
N THR A 50 1.45 -3.33 16.21
CA THR A 50 1.00 -4.35 15.27
C THR A 50 -0.10 -5.20 15.87
N ASN A 51 -0.80 -5.95 15.00
CA ASN A 51 -1.77 -6.94 15.43
C ASN A 51 -1.10 -8.04 16.29
N THR A 52 -1.57 -8.21 17.52
CA THR A 52 -1.07 -9.23 18.44
C THR A 52 -1.92 -10.51 18.46
N PHE A 53 -3.05 -10.53 17.74
CA PHE A 53 -3.93 -11.69 17.67
C PHE A 53 -3.39 -12.71 16.66
N HIS A 54 -3.49 -14.01 17.03
CA HIS A 54 -3.13 -15.11 16.13
C HIS A 54 -1.71 -15.03 15.57
N GLN A 55 -0.73 -14.70 16.40
CA GLN A 55 0.68 -14.61 15.97
C GLN A 55 1.24 -15.96 15.46
N GLU A 56 0.65 -17.07 15.90
CA GLU A 56 0.95 -18.41 15.40
C GLU A 56 0.65 -18.59 13.89
N GLN A 57 -0.14 -17.70 13.29
CA GLN A 57 -0.43 -17.71 11.86
C GLN A 57 0.60 -16.95 11.01
N LEU A 58 1.53 -16.22 11.63
CA LEU A 58 2.63 -15.53 10.94
C LEU A 58 3.71 -16.55 10.53
N ILE A 59 3.44 -17.35 9.50
CA ILE A 59 4.27 -18.49 9.09
C ILE A 59 4.98 -18.31 7.75
N HIS A 60 4.56 -17.34 6.93
CA HIS A 60 5.14 -17.10 5.62
C HIS A 60 6.21 -16.02 5.71
N LYS A 61 7.48 -16.44 5.67
CA LYS A 61 8.62 -15.51 5.68
C LYS A 61 8.83 -14.91 4.29
N THR A 62 8.90 -13.58 4.21
CA THR A 62 9.21 -12.84 2.98
C THR A 62 10.72 -12.69 2.78
N CYS A 63 11.14 -12.19 1.61
CA CYS A 63 12.56 -11.95 1.31
C CYS A 63 13.18 -10.89 2.24
N SER A 64 12.41 -9.92 2.68
CA SER A 64 12.82 -8.90 3.66
C SER A 64 12.86 -9.40 5.10
N GLY A 65 12.44 -10.64 5.34
CA GLY A 65 12.46 -11.26 6.67
C GLY A 65 11.21 -11.05 7.49
N ILE A 66 10.20 -10.32 6.97
CA ILE A 66 8.90 -10.13 7.62
C ILE A 66 8.09 -11.41 7.50
N TYR A 67 7.40 -11.78 8.57
CA TYR A 67 6.45 -12.88 8.57
C TYR A 67 5.03 -12.36 8.34
N VAL A 68 4.30 -12.98 7.41
CA VAL A 68 2.91 -12.67 7.08
C VAL A 68 2.03 -13.92 7.20
N ARG A 69 0.70 -13.73 7.20
CA ARG A 69 -0.25 -14.81 7.48
C ARG A 69 -0.52 -15.70 6.27
N SER A 70 -0.43 -15.16 5.07
CA SER A 70 -0.76 -15.88 3.85
C SER A 70 0.29 -15.73 2.75
N LYS A 71 0.27 -16.66 1.79
CA LYS A 71 1.10 -16.57 0.57
C LYS A 71 0.72 -15.37 -0.29
N SER A 72 -0.56 -15.03 -0.32
CA SER A 72 -1.07 -13.88 -1.06
C SER A 72 -0.54 -12.56 -0.49
N GLU A 73 -0.52 -12.43 0.84
CA GLU A 73 0.12 -11.28 1.50
C GLU A 73 1.63 -11.22 1.24
N ALA A 74 2.32 -12.38 1.23
CA ALA A 74 3.74 -12.43 0.87
C ALA A 74 3.99 -11.95 -0.57
N MET A 75 3.12 -12.31 -1.52
CA MET A 75 3.21 -11.83 -2.91
C MET A 75 2.94 -10.32 -3.01
N ILE A 76 1.93 -9.81 -2.29
CA ILE A 76 1.65 -8.36 -2.24
C ILE A 76 2.87 -7.63 -1.70
N LEU A 77 3.40 -8.05 -0.56
CA LEU A 77 4.54 -7.42 0.08
C LEU A 77 5.77 -7.39 -0.84
N MET A 78 6.09 -8.51 -1.49
CA MET A 78 7.20 -8.59 -2.44
C MET A 78 7.06 -7.57 -3.57
N LEU A 79 5.85 -7.37 -4.12
CA LEU A 79 5.62 -6.42 -5.19
C LEU A 79 5.63 -4.95 -4.70
N LEU A 80 5.18 -4.69 -3.46
CA LEU A 80 5.32 -3.37 -2.83
C LEU A 80 6.80 -3.00 -2.68
N GLU A 81 7.64 -3.94 -2.21
CA GLU A 81 9.09 -3.75 -2.09
C GLU A 81 9.76 -3.52 -3.46
N GLN A 82 9.42 -4.34 -4.45
CA GLN A 82 9.95 -4.21 -5.81
C GLN A 82 9.59 -2.84 -6.44
N ARG A 83 8.45 -2.28 -6.09
CA ARG A 83 7.98 -0.97 -6.58
C ARG A 83 8.35 0.19 -5.67
N HIS A 84 9.12 -0.06 -4.60
CA HIS A 84 9.53 0.95 -3.61
C HIS A 84 8.34 1.72 -3.03
N ILE A 85 7.20 1.02 -2.80
CA ILE A 85 6.03 1.60 -2.16
C ILE A 85 6.18 1.45 -0.64
N PRO A 86 6.22 2.56 0.12
CA PRO A 86 6.34 2.51 1.57
C PRO A 86 5.14 1.81 2.20
N TYR A 87 5.39 0.86 3.10
CA TYR A 87 4.35 0.07 3.74
C TYR A 87 4.63 -0.21 5.22
N ARG A 88 3.57 -0.55 5.95
CA ARG A 88 3.58 -1.21 7.25
C ARG A 88 2.61 -2.38 7.21
N TYR A 89 3.05 -3.53 7.69
CA TYR A 89 2.23 -4.72 7.76
C TYR A 89 1.46 -4.76 9.08
N GLU A 90 0.13 -5.03 9.03
CA GLU A 90 -0.78 -5.10 10.17
C GLU A 90 -0.61 -3.97 11.20
N SER A 91 -0.36 -2.75 10.74
CA SER A 91 -0.22 -1.61 11.64
C SER A 91 -1.58 -1.19 12.20
N LYS A 92 -1.59 -0.85 13.48
CA LYS A 92 -2.79 -0.39 14.18
C LYS A 92 -3.33 0.89 13.54
N LEU A 93 -4.60 0.89 13.21
CA LEU A 93 -5.38 2.03 12.77
C LEU A 93 -6.53 2.27 13.74
N HIS A 94 -6.52 3.40 14.43
CA HIS A 94 -7.68 3.83 15.22
C HIS A 94 -8.70 4.47 14.29
N LEU A 95 -9.85 3.83 14.12
CA LEU A 95 -10.89 4.26 13.19
C LEU A 95 -12.26 4.27 13.88
N GLY A 96 -12.91 5.42 13.90
CA GLY A 96 -14.17 5.61 14.62
C GLY A 96 -13.99 5.37 16.12
N ASN A 97 -14.58 4.31 16.63
CA ASN A 97 -14.56 3.96 18.05
C ASN A 97 -13.75 2.70 18.38
N ARG A 98 -13.00 2.15 17.42
CA ARG A 98 -12.23 0.92 17.61
C ARG A 98 -10.90 0.93 16.85
N ASP A 99 -10.01 0.05 17.28
CA ASP A 99 -8.76 -0.24 16.61
C ASP A 99 -8.96 -1.37 15.60
N ILE A 100 -8.43 -1.18 14.41
CA ILE A 100 -8.39 -2.20 13.35
C ILE A 100 -6.96 -2.33 12.83
N TYR A 101 -6.71 -3.39 12.11
CA TYR A 101 -5.40 -3.71 11.54
C TYR A 101 -5.59 -4.02 10.06
N PRO A 102 -5.35 -3.04 9.17
CA PRO A 102 -5.27 -3.30 7.73
C PRO A 102 -4.14 -4.29 7.45
N ASP A 103 -4.27 -5.14 6.44
CA ASP A 103 -3.16 -6.02 6.06
C ASP A 103 -1.92 -5.19 5.72
N PHE A 104 -2.12 -4.10 4.97
CA PHE A 104 -1.05 -3.13 4.73
C PHE A 104 -1.56 -1.70 4.87
N THR A 105 -0.79 -0.87 5.57
CA THR A 105 -0.90 0.59 5.52
C THR A 105 0.22 1.10 4.62
N LEU A 106 -0.13 1.92 3.64
CA LEU A 106 0.76 2.37 2.57
C LEU A 106 0.85 3.89 2.54
N ILE A 107 1.97 4.42 2.05
CA ILE A 107 2.07 5.84 1.68
C ILE A 107 2.27 5.91 0.17
N HIS A 108 1.43 6.71 -0.50
CA HIS A 108 1.61 6.97 -1.93
C HIS A 108 2.86 7.83 -2.15
N PRO A 109 3.89 7.35 -2.88
CA PRO A 109 5.20 8.02 -2.93
C PRO A 109 5.16 9.43 -3.53
N LYS A 110 4.24 9.70 -4.47
CA LYS A 110 4.13 11.01 -5.13
C LYS A 110 3.27 12.02 -4.36
N THR A 111 2.27 11.55 -3.62
CA THR A 111 1.26 12.44 -3.01
C THR A 111 1.34 12.48 -1.48
N GLY A 112 2.06 11.54 -0.85
CA GLY A 112 2.08 11.35 0.60
C GLY A 112 0.75 10.84 1.18
N LYS A 113 -0.24 10.52 0.32
CA LYS A 113 -1.55 10.05 0.77
C LYS A 113 -1.43 8.68 1.44
N MET A 114 -2.07 8.53 2.60
CA MET A 114 -2.19 7.23 3.28
C MET A 114 -3.25 6.38 2.59
N LEU A 115 -2.91 5.11 2.32
CA LEU A 115 -3.77 4.12 1.72
C LEU A 115 -3.78 2.87 2.59
N TYR A 116 -4.87 2.12 2.57
CA TYR A 116 -5.04 0.87 3.30
C TYR A 116 -5.33 -0.24 2.30
N TRP A 117 -4.63 -1.36 2.39
CA TRP A 117 -4.87 -2.52 1.54
C TRP A 117 -5.38 -3.68 2.38
N GLU A 118 -6.53 -4.21 1.99
CA GLU A 118 -7.14 -5.41 2.53
C GLU A 118 -7.17 -6.51 1.48
N HIS A 119 -6.69 -7.67 1.83
CA HIS A 119 -6.76 -8.86 1.00
C HIS A 119 -7.67 -9.91 1.63
N PHE A 120 -8.79 -10.20 1.00
CA PHE A 120 -9.76 -11.19 1.46
C PHE A 120 -9.51 -12.52 0.77
N GLY A 121 -8.80 -13.42 1.47
CA GLY A 121 -8.22 -14.65 0.93
C GLY A 121 -9.15 -15.87 0.88
N MET A 122 -10.33 -15.84 1.52
CA MET A 122 -11.21 -17.01 1.63
C MET A 122 -12.67 -16.66 1.33
N MET A 123 -12.91 -15.97 0.22
CA MET A 123 -14.25 -15.47 -0.11
C MET A 123 -15.26 -16.57 -0.46
N ASP A 124 -14.84 -17.81 -0.63
CA ASP A 124 -15.65 -19.01 -0.76
C ASP A 124 -16.08 -19.63 0.60
N ASP A 125 -15.53 -19.16 1.73
CA ASP A 125 -16.04 -19.51 3.06
C ASP A 125 -17.14 -18.55 3.50
N ALA A 126 -18.32 -19.07 3.81
CA ALA A 126 -19.50 -18.26 4.09
C ALA A 126 -19.38 -17.45 5.42
N LYS A 127 -18.59 -17.89 6.39
CA LYS A 127 -18.35 -17.14 7.62
C LYS A 127 -17.36 -16.01 7.35
N TYR A 128 -16.25 -16.35 6.70
CA TYR A 128 -15.23 -15.37 6.33
C TYR A 128 -15.80 -14.26 5.44
N TYR A 129 -16.65 -14.64 4.47
CA TYR A 129 -17.34 -13.67 3.59
C TYR A 129 -18.15 -12.64 4.39
N ARG A 130 -18.94 -13.09 5.40
CA ARG A 130 -19.70 -12.16 6.24
C ARG A 130 -18.79 -11.24 7.06
N ASP A 131 -17.71 -11.78 7.60
CA ASP A 131 -16.74 -11.00 8.37
C ASP A 131 -16.03 -9.97 7.48
N ALA A 132 -15.67 -10.35 6.25
CA ALA A 132 -15.11 -9.46 5.23
C ALA A 132 -16.08 -8.34 4.84
N CYS A 133 -17.36 -8.65 4.59
CA CYS A 133 -18.38 -7.65 4.32
C CYS A 133 -18.55 -6.66 5.49
N ALA A 134 -18.59 -7.16 6.73
CA ALA A 134 -18.69 -6.31 7.92
C ALA A 134 -17.45 -5.40 8.08
N LYS A 135 -16.26 -5.90 7.76
CA LYS A 135 -15.02 -5.09 7.76
C LYS A 135 -15.08 -3.97 6.70
N LEU A 136 -15.55 -4.30 5.49
CA LEU A 136 -15.73 -3.31 4.43
C LEU A 136 -16.78 -2.26 4.79
N GLU A 137 -17.94 -2.68 5.31
CA GLU A 137 -18.98 -1.76 5.78
C GLU A 137 -18.45 -0.83 6.87
N PHE A 138 -17.60 -1.31 7.75
CA PHE A 138 -16.96 -0.50 8.76
C PHE A 138 -16.03 0.58 8.15
N TYR A 139 -15.23 0.24 7.14
CA TYR A 139 -14.42 1.23 6.40
C TYR A 139 -15.31 2.30 5.77
N LEU A 140 -16.35 1.87 5.04
CA LEU A 140 -17.27 2.78 4.36
C LEU A 140 -17.98 3.74 5.34
N SER A 141 -18.43 3.23 6.50
CA SER A 141 -19.07 4.01 7.56
C SER A 141 -18.13 5.07 8.15
N ASN A 142 -16.82 4.87 8.05
CA ASN A 142 -15.80 5.80 8.49
C ASN A 142 -15.17 6.59 7.33
N GLN A 143 -15.86 6.69 6.18
CA GLN A 143 -15.46 7.49 5.02
C GLN A 143 -14.13 7.04 4.36
N ILE A 144 -13.74 5.78 4.53
CA ILE A 144 -12.62 5.17 3.81
C ILE A 144 -13.20 4.33 2.66
N TYR A 145 -13.05 4.80 1.43
CA TYR A 145 -13.70 4.23 0.26
C TYR A 145 -12.73 3.50 -0.66
N PRO A 146 -13.18 2.39 -1.30
CA PRO A 146 -12.48 1.80 -2.44
C PRO A 146 -12.23 2.84 -3.54
N LEU A 147 -11.12 2.69 -4.26
CA LEU A 147 -10.63 3.61 -5.30
C LEU A 147 -10.19 4.99 -4.79
N ASP A 148 -10.32 5.26 -3.51
CA ASP A 148 -9.77 6.47 -2.88
C ASP A 148 -8.65 6.12 -1.89
N GLN A 149 -9.00 5.66 -0.69
CA GLN A 149 -8.02 5.30 0.35
C GLN A 149 -7.96 3.79 0.63
N LEU A 150 -8.94 3.02 0.16
CA LEU A 150 -9.01 1.60 0.40
C LEU A 150 -8.71 0.81 -0.87
N ILE A 151 -7.68 0.00 -0.82
CA ILE A 151 -7.35 -1.00 -1.81
C ILE A 151 -7.94 -2.32 -1.34
N VAL A 152 -8.72 -2.98 -2.19
CA VAL A 152 -9.35 -4.25 -1.85
C VAL A 152 -9.03 -5.30 -2.91
N THR A 153 -8.54 -6.44 -2.47
CA THR A 153 -8.33 -7.61 -3.32
C THR A 153 -9.01 -8.82 -2.73
N PHE A 154 -9.53 -9.68 -3.60
CA PHE A 154 -10.25 -10.88 -3.21
C PHE A 154 -9.67 -12.11 -3.89
N GLU A 155 -9.73 -13.26 -3.21
CA GLU A 155 -9.48 -14.54 -3.85
C GLU A 155 -10.45 -15.62 -3.35
N THR A 156 -10.61 -16.62 -4.17
CA THR A 156 -11.29 -17.89 -3.87
C THR A 156 -10.40 -19.03 -4.37
N LYS A 157 -10.75 -20.27 -4.04
CA LYS A 157 -10.02 -21.46 -4.55
C LYS A 157 -10.02 -21.52 -6.07
N GLU A 158 -11.12 -21.11 -6.72
CA GLU A 158 -11.24 -21.13 -8.18
C GLU A 158 -10.61 -19.88 -8.85
N ASN A 159 -10.47 -18.80 -8.11
CA ASN A 159 -9.94 -17.54 -8.62
C ASN A 159 -8.87 -16.96 -7.67
N PRO A 160 -7.69 -17.56 -7.59
CA PRO A 160 -6.63 -17.13 -6.68
C PRO A 160 -6.06 -15.75 -7.05
N LEU A 161 -5.47 -15.10 -6.08
CA LEU A 161 -4.68 -13.89 -6.31
C LEU A 161 -3.42 -14.27 -7.11
N THR A 162 -3.12 -13.48 -8.14
CA THR A 162 -1.92 -13.66 -8.97
C THR A 162 -1.08 -12.39 -8.95
N THR A 163 0.21 -12.52 -9.25
CA THR A 163 1.12 -11.37 -9.37
C THR A 163 0.61 -10.36 -10.40
N GLU A 164 0.01 -10.82 -11.50
CA GLU A 164 -0.59 -9.94 -12.51
C GLU A 164 -1.74 -9.10 -11.95
N LYS A 165 -2.61 -9.70 -11.11
CA LYS A 165 -3.70 -8.96 -10.46
C LYS A 165 -3.17 -7.92 -9.48
N ILE A 166 -2.13 -8.28 -8.72
CA ILE A 166 -1.47 -7.35 -7.79
C ILE A 166 -0.83 -6.19 -8.56
N GLU A 167 -0.10 -6.49 -9.64
CA GLU A 167 0.52 -5.47 -10.51
C GLU A 167 -0.52 -4.49 -11.08
N LYS A 168 -1.65 -5.01 -11.59
CA LYS A 168 -2.75 -4.17 -12.08
C LYS A 168 -3.34 -3.29 -10.97
N THR A 169 -3.46 -3.83 -9.76
CA THR A 169 -3.91 -3.06 -8.59
C THR A 169 -2.92 -1.95 -8.25
N ILE A 170 -1.63 -2.27 -8.19
CA ILE A 170 -0.59 -1.27 -7.95
C ILE A 170 -0.61 -0.18 -9.03
N GLN A 171 -0.71 -0.57 -10.31
CA GLN A 171 -0.79 0.39 -11.41
C GLN A 171 -2.00 1.32 -11.30
N LEU A 172 -3.15 0.82 -10.84
CA LEU A 172 -4.37 1.61 -10.66
C LEU A 172 -4.23 2.70 -9.60
N TYR A 173 -3.55 2.39 -8.49
CA TYR A 173 -3.47 3.29 -7.35
C TYR A 173 -2.20 4.15 -7.31
N PHE A 174 -1.10 3.71 -7.93
CA PHE A 174 0.21 4.33 -7.85
C PHE A 174 0.80 4.74 -9.21
N GLY A 175 0.13 4.42 -10.31
CA GLY A 175 0.55 4.70 -11.69
C GLY A 175 0.50 6.15 -12.15
#